data_9d582c64914974c3358c6be62bee11e9
#
_entry.id   9d582c64914974c3358c6be62bee11e9
#
_cell.length_a   1.000
_cell.length_b   1.000
_cell.length_c   1.000
_cell.angle_alpha   90.00
_cell.angle_beta   90.00
_cell.angle_gamma   90.00
#
_symmetry.space_group_name_H-M   'P 1'
#
loop_
_entity.id
_entity.type
_entity.pdbx_description
1 polymer ?
#
loop_
_entity_poly.entity_id
_entity_poly.type
_entity_poly.pdbx_seq_one_letter_code
_entity_poly.pdbx_strand_id
1 'polypeptide(L)'
;MMLHVPGVLNAARVRELRTALDAADWVDGRETVGAQGAQVKRNRQLPEHSPIGRELAKGILAALMQNALFFSAALPLRFVPPLFNRYEGGEHYGLHVDGAIRSVPGSGERLRTDLSCTLFLCEPEDYEGGELEVVDTYGTHEVKLPAGDLILY
;
A
#
# COMPACT_ATOMS: atom_id res chain seq x y z
N MET A 1 11.00 6.49 -11.15
CA MET A 1 11.01 5.14 -11.76
C MET A 1 9.67 4.52 -11.44
N MET A 2 8.99 3.91 -12.41
CA MET A 2 7.79 3.12 -12.15
C MET A 2 8.02 1.71 -12.68
N LEU A 3 7.72 0.68 -11.88
CA LEU A 3 7.93 -0.71 -12.27
C LEU A 3 6.75 -1.56 -11.81
N HIS A 4 6.09 -2.23 -12.77
CA HIS A 4 5.11 -3.27 -12.48
C HIS A 4 5.82 -4.56 -12.08
N VAL A 5 5.48 -5.09 -10.92
CA VAL A 5 5.98 -6.37 -10.39
C VAL A 5 4.80 -7.35 -10.33
N PRO A 6 4.64 -8.24 -11.32
CA PRO A 6 3.52 -9.16 -11.39
C PRO A 6 3.66 -10.31 -10.38
N GLY A 7 2.53 -10.82 -9.89
CA GLY A 7 2.46 -12.06 -9.14
C GLY A 7 3.24 -12.07 -7.82
N VAL A 8 3.31 -10.95 -7.11
CA VAL A 8 3.89 -10.90 -5.75
C VAL A 8 3.13 -11.85 -4.82
N LEU A 9 1.81 -11.89 -4.98
CA LEU A 9 0.94 -12.84 -4.30
C LEU A 9 0.16 -13.67 -5.33
N ASN A 10 0.03 -14.96 -5.10
CA ASN A 10 -0.86 -15.80 -5.88
C ASN A 10 -2.32 -15.61 -5.46
N ALA A 11 -3.26 -16.08 -6.28
CA ALA A 11 -4.70 -15.93 -6.05
C ALA A 11 -5.17 -16.54 -4.72
N ALA A 12 -4.58 -17.64 -4.26
CA ALA A 12 -4.93 -18.25 -2.98
C ALA A 12 -4.56 -17.34 -1.82
N ARG A 13 -3.36 -16.75 -1.87
CA ARG A 13 -2.88 -15.83 -0.84
C ARG A 13 -3.66 -14.51 -0.83
N VAL A 14 -4.04 -13.99 -2.01
CA VAL A 14 -4.92 -12.82 -2.10
C VAL A 14 -6.26 -13.10 -1.42
N ARG A 15 -6.90 -14.26 -1.68
CA ARG A 15 -8.16 -14.63 -1.05
C ARG A 15 -8.05 -14.73 0.49
N GLU A 16 -6.98 -15.33 1.00
CA GLU A 16 -6.73 -15.39 2.45
C GLU A 16 -6.62 -13.99 3.07
N LEU A 17 -5.83 -13.11 2.45
CA LEU A 17 -5.69 -11.73 2.88
C LEU A 17 -7.03 -10.99 2.86
N ARG A 18 -7.78 -11.10 1.76
CA ARG A 18 -9.08 -10.45 1.61
C ARG A 18 -10.09 -10.93 2.67
N THR A 19 -10.18 -12.24 2.91
CA THR A 19 -11.04 -12.80 3.96
C THR A 19 -10.73 -12.21 5.32
N ALA A 20 -9.46 -12.12 5.68
CA ALA A 20 -9.03 -11.54 6.96
C ALA A 20 -9.31 -10.03 7.04
N LEU A 21 -9.05 -9.30 5.95
CA LEU A 21 -9.27 -7.86 5.87
C LEU A 21 -10.76 -7.50 5.88
N ASP A 22 -11.62 -8.28 5.21
CA ASP A 22 -13.06 -8.03 5.18
C ASP A 22 -13.73 -8.26 6.54
N ALA A 23 -13.14 -9.09 7.40
CA ALA A 23 -13.58 -9.32 8.78
C ALA A 23 -12.94 -8.36 9.81
N ALA A 24 -12.02 -7.50 9.40
CA ALA A 24 -11.28 -6.63 10.31
C ALA A 24 -12.02 -5.32 10.62
N ASP A 25 -11.64 -4.69 11.74
CA ASP A 25 -12.15 -3.38 12.13
C ASP A 25 -11.35 -2.26 11.44
N TRP A 26 -12.03 -1.49 10.60
CA TRP A 26 -11.46 -0.38 9.86
C TRP A 26 -11.75 0.95 10.55
N VAL A 27 -10.77 1.86 10.57
CA VAL A 27 -10.88 3.21 11.12
C VAL A 27 -10.75 4.27 10.02
N ASP A 28 -11.05 5.51 10.36
CA ASP A 28 -10.87 6.65 9.45
C ASP A 28 -9.37 6.81 9.12
N GLY A 29 -9.04 6.78 7.82
CA GLY A 29 -7.66 6.87 7.37
C GLY A 29 -6.95 8.19 7.68
N ARG A 30 -7.71 9.24 8.07
CA ARG A 30 -7.14 10.52 8.50
C ARG A 30 -6.36 10.44 9.80
N GLU A 31 -6.60 9.44 10.61
CA GLU A 31 -5.89 9.20 11.87
C GLU A 31 -4.39 8.90 11.67
N THR A 32 -4.00 8.47 10.48
CA THR A 32 -2.63 8.00 10.17
C THR A 32 -1.79 8.99 9.38
N VAL A 33 -2.32 10.17 9.10
CA VAL A 33 -1.64 11.22 8.32
C VAL A 33 -1.60 12.53 9.07
N GLY A 34 -0.59 13.37 8.74
CA GLY A 34 -0.50 14.72 9.28
C GLY A 34 -1.62 15.65 8.77
N ALA A 35 -1.70 16.86 9.34
CA ALA A 35 -2.78 17.82 9.10
C ALA A 35 -3.00 18.14 7.60
N GLN A 36 -1.95 18.18 6.79
CA GLN A 36 -2.06 18.42 5.35
C GLN A 36 -2.68 17.23 4.62
N GLY A 37 -2.20 16.01 4.90
CA GLY A 37 -2.74 14.79 4.29
C GLY A 37 -4.20 14.54 4.67
N ALA A 38 -4.60 14.89 5.91
CA ALA A 38 -5.97 14.75 6.38
C ALA A 38 -6.99 15.58 5.59
N GLN A 39 -6.58 16.68 4.94
CA GLN A 39 -7.44 17.52 4.14
C GLN A 39 -7.88 16.87 2.83
N VAL A 40 -7.03 15.98 2.27
CA VAL A 40 -7.24 15.34 0.97
C VAL A 40 -7.49 13.83 1.08
N LYS A 41 -7.46 13.27 2.29
CA LYS A 41 -7.65 11.84 2.54
C LYS A 41 -9.05 11.56 3.06
N ARG A 42 -9.79 10.76 2.33
CA ARG A 42 -11.10 10.23 2.70
C ARG A 42 -11.13 8.74 2.34
N ASN A 43 -10.71 7.91 3.26
CA ASN A 43 -10.70 6.46 3.10
C ASN A 43 -10.76 5.78 4.48
N ARG A 44 -10.73 4.46 4.48
CA ARG A 44 -10.56 3.65 5.68
C ARG A 44 -9.19 2.99 5.69
N GLN A 45 -8.69 2.73 6.88
CA GLN A 45 -7.39 2.12 7.09
C GLN A 45 -7.43 1.15 8.28
N LEU A 46 -6.63 0.08 8.24
CA LEU A 46 -6.42 -0.70 9.46
C LEU A 46 -5.56 0.11 10.44
N PRO A 47 -5.89 0.08 11.74
CA PRO A 47 -5.03 0.69 12.74
C PRO A 47 -3.60 0.15 12.67
N GLU A 48 -2.59 1.01 12.77
CA GLU A 48 -1.17 0.59 12.70
C GLU A 48 -0.79 -0.46 13.77
N HIS A 49 -1.49 -0.44 14.90
CA HIS A 49 -1.29 -1.40 15.99
C HIS A 49 -2.16 -2.65 15.90
N SER A 50 -2.97 -2.79 14.84
CA SER A 50 -3.81 -3.96 14.63
C SER A 50 -3.00 -5.25 14.62
N PRO A 51 -3.30 -6.26 15.48
CA PRO A 51 -2.61 -7.54 15.47
C PRO A 51 -2.74 -8.26 14.13
N ILE A 52 -3.94 -8.24 13.53
CA ILE A 52 -4.17 -8.86 12.22
C ILE A 52 -3.38 -8.13 11.13
N GLY A 53 -3.37 -6.79 11.13
CA GLY A 53 -2.59 -6.01 10.18
C GLY A 53 -1.10 -6.33 10.25
N ARG A 54 -0.53 -6.48 11.44
CA ARG A 54 0.88 -6.86 11.62
C ARG A 54 1.18 -8.27 11.11
N GLU A 55 0.29 -9.22 11.33
CA GLU A 55 0.47 -10.59 10.84
C GLU A 55 0.41 -10.65 9.31
N LEU A 56 -0.58 -9.99 8.71
CA LEU A 56 -0.69 -9.90 7.25
C LEU A 56 0.51 -9.20 6.63
N ALA A 57 1.00 -8.11 7.26
CA ALA A 57 2.18 -7.37 6.82
C ALA A 57 3.43 -8.26 6.78
N LYS A 58 3.66 -9.12 7.77
CA LYS A 58 4.78 -10.07 7.75
C LYS A 58 4.75 -10.99 6.54
N GLY A 59 3.57 -11.53 6.22
CA GLY A 59 3.40 -12.40 5.05
C GLY A 59 3.68 -11.68 3.73
N ILE A 60 3.24 -10.42 3.60
CA ILE A 60 3.50 -9.58 2.42
C ILE A 60 5.00 -9.29 2.31
N LEU A 61 5.65 -8.86 3.39
CA LEU A 61 7.09 -8.58 3.37
C LEU A 61 7.91 -9.82 3.01
N ALA A 62 7.53 -11.00 3.51
CA ALA A 62 8.18 -12.25 3.13
C ALA A 62 8.03 -12.55 1.63
N ALA A 63 6.84 -12.33 1.06
CA ALA A 63 6.61 -12.51 -0.37
C ALA A 63 7.43 -11.51 -1.22
N LEU A 64 7.50 -10.25 -0.82
CA LEU A 64 8.33 -9.23 -1.48
C LEU A 64 9.80 -9.61 -1.49
N MET A 65 10.34 -10.06 -0.37
CA MET A 65 11.75 -10.46 -0.25
C MET A 65 12.08 -11.71 -1.07
N GLN A 66 11.09 -12.56 -1.38
CA GLN A 66 11.27 -13.74 -2.25
C GLN A 66 11.06 -13.42 -3.73
N ASN A 67 10.47 -12.28 -4.07
CA ASN A 67 10.25 -11.88 -5.45
C ASN A 67 11.55 -11.27 -6.03
N ALA A 68 12.18 -11.99 -6.95
CA ALA A 68 13.48 -11.59 -7.51
C ALA A 68 13.44 -10.24 -8.24
N LEU A 69 12.34 -9.95 -8.95
CA LEU A 69 12.18 -8.67 -9.67
C LEU A 69 12.08 -7.50 -8.67
N PHE A 70 11.21 -7.63 -7.66
CA PHE A 70 11.08 -6.63 -6.61
C PHE A 70 12.43 -6.41 -5.89
N PHE A 71 13.06 -7.49 -5.45
CA PHE A 71 14.31 -7.40 -4.71
C PHE A 71 15.41 -6.69 -5.53
N SER A 72 15.56 -7.06 -6.81
CA SER A 72 16.57 -6.46 -7.69
C SER A 72 16.33 -4.99 -8.00
N ALA A 73 15.05 -4.60 -8.11
CA ALA A 73 14.69 -3.23 -8.46
C ALA A 73 14.73 -2.29 -7.25
N ALA A 74 14.25 -2.74 -6.10
CA ALA A 74 14.13 -1.92 -4.91
C ALA A 74 15.39 -1.93 -4.03
N LEU A 75 16.16 -3.03 -4.02
CA LEU A 75 17.33 -3.24 -3.14
C LEU A 75 17.07 -2.79 -1.69
N PRO A 76 16.01 -3.28 -1.05
CA PRO A 76 15.53 -2.71 0.19
C PRO A 76 16.51 -2.98 1.34
N LEU A 77 16.96 -1.94 2.02
CA LEU A 77 17.71 -2.05 3.27
C LEU A 77 16.73 -2.24 4.46
N ARG A 78 15.63 -1.51 4.44
CA ARG A 78 14.61 -1.47 5.51
C ARG A 78 13.23 -1.29 4.88
N PHE A 79 12.21 -1.70 5.62
CA PHE A 79 10.81 -1.46 5.28
C PHE A 79 10.11 -0.66 6.37
N VAL A 80 9.24 0.25 5.95
CA VAL A 80 8.12 0.67 6.80
C VAL A 80 7.03 -0.40 6.64
N PRO A 81 6.44 -0.89 7.74
CA PRO A 81 5.38 -1.89 7.64
C PRO A 81 4.26 -1.45 6.69
N PRO A 82 3.73 -2.35 5.85
CA PRO A 82 2.62 -2.03 4.95
C PRO A 82 1.40 -1.51 5.71
N LEU A 83 0.76 -0.50 5.15
CA LEU A 83 -0.54 0.00 5.60
C LEU A 83 -1.63 -0.57 4.69
N PHE A 84 -2.75 -0.96 5.29
CA PHE A 84 -3.90 -1.46 4.54
C PHE A 84 -4.93 -0.34 4.39
N ASN A 85 -5.23 0.00 3.15
CA ASN A 85 -6.17 1.04 2.78
C ASN A 85 -7.40 0.45 2.09
N ARG A 86 -8.58 1.01 2.37
CA ARG A 86 -9.85 0.65 1.77
C ARG A 86 -10.55 1.91 1.29
N TYR A 87 -11.11 1.84 0.10
CA TYR A 87 -11.85 2.91 -0.55
C TYR A 87 -13.20 2.39 -0.99
N GLU A 88 -14.28 3.04 -0.60
CA GLU A 88 -15.66 2.68 -0.93
C GLU A 88 -16.50 3.91 -1.21
N GLY A 89 -17.50 3.79 -2.11
CA GLY A 89 -18.51 4.82 -2.29
C GLY A 89 -17.99 6.22 -2.61
N GLY A 90 -17.00 6.36 -3.47
CA GLY A 90 -16.41 7.64 -3.85
C GLY A 90 -15.35 8.17 -2.86
N GLU A 91 -14.91 7.34 -1.93
CA GLU A 91 -13.76 7.66 -1.10
C GLU A 91 -12.49 7.82 -1.95
N HIS A 92 -11.60 8.68 -1.53
CA HIS A 92 -10.39 9.02 -2.28
C HIS A 92 -9.24 9.47 -1.37
N TYR A 93 -8.06 9.46 -1.92
CA TYR A 93 -6.90 10.15 -1.38
C TYR A 93 -6.34 11.06 -2.49
N GLY A 94 -6.51 12.35 -2.34
CA GLY A 94 -6.09 13.33 -3.35
C GLY A 94 -4.56 13.38 -3.51
N LEU A 95 -4.12 14.12 -4.52
CA LEU A 95 -2.69 14.28 -4.80
C LEU A 95 -1.92 14.77 -3.57
N HIS A 96 -0.86 14.07 -3.24
CA HIS A 96 0.02 14.36 -2.12
C HIS A 96 1.43 13.86 -2.42
N VAL A 97 2.38 14.26 -1.62
CA VAL A 97 3.73 13.70 -1.63
C VAL A 97 3.86 12.75 -0.46
N ASP A 98 4.32 11.54 -0.73
CA ASP A 98 4.59 10.55 0.32
C ASP A 98 5.63 11.08 1.30
N GLY A 99 5.46 10.72 2.57
CA GLY A 99 6.37 11.19 3.62
C GLY A 99 7.78 10.66 3.42
N ALA A 100 8.73 11.54 3.07
CA ALA A 100 10.14 11.17 2.86
C ALA A 100 10.83 10.60 4.11
N ILE A 101 10.29 10.88 5.30
CA ILE A 101 10.77 10.35 6.57
C ILE A 101 9.58 9.80 7.34
N ARG A 102 9.64 8.51 7.66
CA ARG A 102 8.61 7.79 8.40
C ARG A 102 9.15 7.31 9.73
N SER A 103 8.31 7.39 10.78
CA SER A 103 8.62 6.76 12.07
C SER A 103 8.22 5.28 12.02
N VAL A 104 9.08 4.42 12.54
CA VAL A 104 8.78 2.98 12.68
C VAL A 104 7.98 2.80 13.97
N PRO A 105 6.73 2.27 13.87
CA PRO A 105 5.90 2.08 15.06
C PRO A 105 6.59 1.24 16.13
N GLY A 106 6.57 1.73 17.38
CA GLY A 106 7.10 1.02 18.55
C GLY A 106 8.62 1.05 18.73
N SER A 107 9.39 1.61 17.81
CA SER A 107 10.86 1.68 17.92
C SER A 107 11.42 3.08 18.18
N GLY A 108 10.64 4.13 17.89
CA GLY A 108 11.13 5.51 17.88
C GLY A 108 12.12 5.81 16.73
N GLU A 109 12.45 4.85 15.91
CA GLU A 109 13.35 4.99 14.78
C GLU A 109 12.67 5.76 13.63
N ARG A 110 13.46 6.57 12.93
CA ARG A 110 13.03 7.28 11.72
C ARG A 110 13.78 6.73 10.52
N LEU A 111 13.01 6.39 9.48
CA LEU A 111 13.56 5.89 8.21
C LEU A 111 13.34 6.93 7.11
N ARG A 112 14.34 7.10 6.26
CA ARG A 112 14.16 7.74 4.97
C ARG A 112 13.53 6.71 4.00
N THR A 113 12.42 7.10 3.41
CA THR A 113 11.68 6.29 2.43
C THR A 113 11.98 6.82 1.04
N ASP A 114 12.80 6.11 0.29
CA ASP A 114 13.24 6.49 -1.04
C ASP A 114 12.32 5.96 -2.16
N LEU A 115 11.59 4.89 -1.87
CA LEU A 115 10.66 4.24 -2.78
C LEU A 115 9.34 3.96 -2.05
N SER A 116 8.26 4.11 -2.79
CA SER A 116 6.92 3.67 -2.39
C SER A 116 6.46 2.51 -3.28
N CYS A 117 5.55 1.69 -2.77
CA CYS A 117 4.90 0.67 -3.57
C CYS A 117 3.46 0.45 -3.13
N THR A 118 2.61 0.06 -4.08
CA THR A 118 1.22 -0.31 -3.84
C THR A 118 0.98 -1.73 -4.35
N LEU A 119 0.56 -2.62 -3.45
CA LEU A 119 0.12 -3.98 -3.76
C LEU A 119 -1.40 -3.99 -3.90
N PHE A 120 -1.89 -4.42 -5.05
CA PHE A 120 -3.33 -4.49 -5.34
C PHE A 120 -3.92 -5.80 -4.79
N LEU A 121 -5.08 -5.69 -4.13
CA LEU A 121 -5.77 -6.84 -3.53
C LEU A 121 -7.19 -7.03 -4.09
N CYS A 122 -7.58 -6.25 -5.09
CA CYS A 122 -8.84 -6.39 -5.84
C CYS A 122 -8.51 -6.50 -7.33
N GLU A 123 -9.34 -7.21 -8.08
CA GLU A 123 -9.21 -7.22 -9.53
C GLU A 123 -9.67 -5.87 -10.12
N PRO A 124 -9.08 -5.42 -11.23
CA PRO A 124 -9.46 -4.15 -11.86
C PRO A 124 -10.94 -4.05 -12.22
N GLU A 125 -11.58 -5.17 -12.52
CA GLU A 125 -12.99 -5.28 -12.91
C GLU A 125 -13.96 -5.21 -11.72
N ASP A 126 -13.48 -5.37 -10.49
CA ASP A 126 -14.30 -5.39 -9.29
C ASP A 126 -14.78 -4.00 -8.85
N TYR A 127 -14.23 -2.93 -9.43
CA TYR A 127 -14.54 -1.55 -9.03
C TYR A 127 -14.36 -0.55 -10.19
N GLU A 128 -15.14 0.53 -10.16
CA GLU A 128 -15.01 1.66 -11.07
C GLU A 128 -14.16 2.77 -10.41
N GLY A 129 -13.33 3.45 -11.21
CA GLY A 129 -12.40 4.45 -10.67
C GLY A 129 -11.33 3.81 -9.79
N GLY A 130 -10.81 4.57 -8.84
CA GLY A 130 -9.86 4.09 -7.84
C GLY A 130 -8.46 3.79 -8.39
N GLU A 131 -8.13 4.36 -9.54
CA GLU A 131 -6.79 4.33 -10.11
C GLU A 131 -5.79 5.00 -9.14
N LEU A 132 -4.60 4.41 -9.04
CA LEU A 132 -3.46 5.09 -8.43
C LEU A 132 -2.87 6.03 -9.47
N GLU A 133 -2.94 7.34 -9.21
CA GLU A 133 -2.30 8.34 -10.04
C GLU A 133 -0.90 8.66 -9.53
N VAL A 134 0.11 8.49 -10.37
CA VAL A 134 1.48 8.93 -10.10
C VAL A 134 1.81 10.07 -11.05
N VAL A 135 2.10 11.24 -10.47
CA VAL A 135 2.43 12.45 -11.23
C VAL A 135 3.93 12.72 -11.11
N ASP A 136 4.62 12.77 -12.22
CA ASP A 136 6.02 13.10 -12.30
C ASP A 136 6.31 14.14 -13.40
N THR A 137 7.58 14.40 -13.69
CA THR A 137 8.00 15.36 -14.74
C THR A 137 7.62 14.93 -16.16
N TYR A 138 7.23 13.69 -16.36
CA TYR A 138 6.83 13.12 -17.65
C TYR A 138 5.33 13.06 -17.85
N GLY A 139 4.56 13.35 -16.82
CA GLY A 139 3.09 13.41 -16.87
C GLY A 139 2.39 12.67 -15.74
N THR A 140 1.12 12.37 -15.96
CA THR A 140 0.28 11.59 -15.04
C THR A 140 0.18 10.16 -15.56
N HIS A 141 0.42 9.22 -14.68
CA HIS A 141 0.32 7.79 -14.94
C HIS A 141 -0.80 7.20 -14.07
N GLU A 142 -1.82 6.66 -14.70
CA GLU A 142 -2.91 5.96 -14.04
C GLU A 142 -2.58 4.47 -13.96
N VAL A 143 -2.67 3.90 -12.76
CA VAL A 143 -2.29 2.51 -12.49
C VAL A 143 -3.45 1.77 -11.83
N LYS A 144 -3.84 0.64 -12.41
CA LYS A 144 -4.86 -0.28 -11.90
C LYS A 144 -4.45 -1.69 -12.31
N LEU A 145 -3.92 -2.46 -11.35
CA LEU A 145 -3.29 -3.76 -11.63
C LEU A 145 -4.13 -4.92 -11.08
N PRO A 146 -3.96 -6.13 -11.63
CA PRO A 146 -4.56 -7.35 -11.10
C PRO A 146 -4.24 -7.59 -9.62
N ALA A 147 -5.14 -8.29 -8.94
CA ALA A 147 -4.95 -8.66 -7.55
C ALA A 147 -3.71 -9.56 -7.37
N GLY A 148 -2.81 -9.18 -6.47
CA GLY A 148 -1.52 -9.85 -6.25
C GLY A 148 -0.35 -9.18 -6.95
N ASP A 149 -0.59 -8.22 -7.82
CA ASP A 149 0.43 -7.43 -8.51
C ASP A 149 0.78 -6.16 -7.73
N LEU A 150 1.98 -5.64 -7.96
CA LEU A 150 2.49 -4.47 -7.27
C LEU A 150 3.05 -3.46 -8.27
N ILE A 151 2.86 -2.19 -7.98
CA ILE A 151 3.60 -1.09 -8.61
C ILE A 151 4.62 -0.52 -7.64
N LEU A 152 5.86 -0.39 -8.07
CA LEU A 152 6.96 0.27 -7.36
C LEU A 152 7.23 1.63 -8.02
N TYR A 153 7.34 2.72 -7.23
CA TYR A 153 7.55 4.09 -7.70
C TYR A 153 8.33 4.95 -6.71
#